data_33428685b710bb1699673553b9d24130
#
_entry.id   33428685b710bb1699673553b9d24130
#
_cell.length_a   1.000
_cell.length_b   1.000
_cell.length_c   1.000
_cell.angle_alpha   90.00
_cell.angle_beta   90.00
_cell.angle_gamma   90.00
#
_symmetry.space_group_name_H-M   'P 1'
#
loop_
_entity.id
_entity.type
_entity.pdbx_description
1 polymer ?
#
loop_
_entity_poly.entity_id
_entity_poly.type
_entity_poly.pdbx_seq_one_letter_code
_entity_poly.pdbx_strand_id
1 'polypeptide(L)'
;MLDRRSFLRYGRPPVATSEASLAPYAPSDAAPWDAARARHLLRRTGIGARRDDVDALLAMTPEDAVDRIVRTARNRPPLPEPLWIGERKPRARAPQEERQAWIDKNDGWLAEMYQGTYDRLLGDDVHGRFRRLGEAFRARMTAFWANHFVADLRTHKIAVWLFEYRQTLRAHALGNVRDAVHDIGLTASMLDYLDGNTNRAGAPNENYARELLELFTMGQVGPDGTDNYTQADIAELARALTGWTTSKHGEAAVEFNADRFDSGPKTVLGQTGDYGYDDVVPLLFQERAWEIAHFVGRKLCREFVRDEPDPAFVDVVARRLLDEDFELLPVVLAVLKSAHFFDAAHVGALIRSPVELMLGTHFGFGRDVYDGDLQTLRNKTRRMGQDVFDPPDVRGWELGRAWINTGTIEDRVRYGRELVHHAPPSFIPDTLARPVAADPRALTAALCEEHLAWTLTDDEVDDLANDHLRNGVSDYYWDPASDDAAVRLHSLLIALLSLPAYQLR
;
A
#
# COMPACT_ATOMS: atom_id res chain seq x y z
N MET A 1 2.30 -5.11 -30.54
CA MET A 1 3.32 -4.53 -29.64
C MET A 1 3.22 -3.03 -29.80
N LEU A 2 2.88 -2.29 -28.72
CA LEU A 2 3.05 -0.84 -28.77
C LEU A 2 4.53 -0.57 -29.00
N ASP A 3 4.86 0.11 -30.10
CA ASP A 3 6.23 0.51 -30.35
C ASP A 3 6.62 1.68 -29.41
N ARG A 4 7.91 2.01 -29.40
CA ARG A 4 8.44 3.12 -28.58
C ARG A 4 7.76 4.46 -28.89
N ARG A 5 7.23 4.64 -30.12
CA ARG A 5 6.57 5.87 -30.55
C ARG A 5 5.18 5.98 -29.94
N SER A 6 4.41 4.88 -29.91
CA SER A 6 3.11 4.82 -29.24
C SER A 6 3.22 5.11 -27.75
N PHE A 7 4.24 4.56 -27.06
CA PHE A 7 4.48 4.83 -25.63
C PHE A 7 4.78 6.31 -25.36
N LEU A 8 5.57 6.97 -26.23
CA LEU A 8 5.92 8.38 -26.08
C LEU A 8 4.78 9.33 -26.45
N ARG A 9 3.86 8.92 -27.34
CA ARG A 9 2.72 9.72 -27.77
C ARG A 9 1.71 9.99 -26.66
N TYR A 10 1.49 9.01 -25.79
CA TYR A 10 0.51 9.09 -24.68
C TYR A 10 1.16 9.49 -23.35
N GLY A 11 2.23 10.26 -23.37
CA GLY A 11 2.87 10.81 -22.18
C GLY A 11 2.09 12.00 -21.61
N ARG A 12 2.01 12.09 -20.27
CA ARG A 12 1.36 13.21 -19.60
C ARG A 12 2.15 14.51 -19.80
N PRO A 13 1.50 15.61 -20.20
CA PRO A 13 2.16 16.92 -20.22
C PRO A 13 2.50 17.39 -18.78
N PRO A 14 3.56 18.19 -18.60
CA PRO A 14 3.87 18.78 -17.31
C PRO A 14 2.74 19.74 -16.87
N VAL A 15 2.30 19.62 -15.64
CA VAL A 15 1.28 20.47 -15.00
C VAL A 15 1.95 21.24 -13.86
N ALA A 16 1.65 22.53 -13.71
CA ALA A 16 2.10 23.33 -12.58
C ALA A 16 1.44 22.83 -11.28
N THR A 17 2.20 22.81 -10.18
CA THR A 17 1.70 22.42 -8.86
C THR A 17 1.07 23.60 -8.13
N SER A 18 0.06 23.33 -7.29
CA SER A 18 -0.50 24.30 -6.35
C SER A 18 0.47 24.63 -5.22
N GLU A 19 0.16 25.68 -4.46
CA GLU A 19 0.92 26.04 -3.26
C GLU A 19 0.95 24.88 -2.25
N ALA A 20 2.09 24.67 -1.61
CA ALA A 20 2.31 23.62 -0.62
C ALA A 20 1.57 23.96 0.68
N SER A 21 0.31 23.52 0.82
CA SER A 21 -0.49 23.75 2.03
C SER A 21 -1.51 22.65 2.28
N LEU A 22 -1.99 22.54 3.53
CA LEU A 22 -3.12 21.69 3.91
C LEU A 22 -4.46 22.45 3.84
N ALA A 23 -4.53 23.58 3.13
CA ALA A 23 -5.79 24.28 2.89
C ALA A 23 -6.81 23.33 2.25
N PRO A 24 -8.07 23.30 2.75
CA PRO A 24 -9.09 22.42 2.21
C PRO A 24 -9.34 22.67 0.73
N TYR A 25 -9.56 21.59 -0.03
CA TYR A 25 -10.00 21.68 -1.40
C TYR A 25 -11.42 22.24 -1.48
N ALA A 26 -11.54 23.35 -2.18
CA ALA A 26 -12.83 23.98 -2.50
C ALA A 26 -13.07 23.84 -4.02
N PRO A 27 -14.11 23.13 -4.46
CA PRO A 27 -14.44 23.02 -5.88
C PRO A 27 -14.65 24.39 -6.54
N SER A 28 -14.15 24.53 -7.77
CA SER A 28 -14.31 25.72 -8.61
C SER A 28 -14.46 25.31 -10.08
N ASP A 29 -14.78 26.28 -10.96
CA ASP A 29 -14.87 26.00 -12.42
C ASP A 29 -13.53 25.50 -13.00
N ALA A 30 -12.40 25.98 -12.47
CA ALA A 30 -11.07 25.54 -12.88
C ALA A 30 -10.65 24.18 -12.25
N ALA A 31 -11.25 23.82 -11.12
CA ALA A 31 -11.00 22.60 -10.40
C ALA A 31 -12.31 22.02 -9.84
N PRO A 32 -13.20 21.48 -10.68
CA PRO A 32 -14.50 20.97 -10.24
C PRO A 32 -14.36 19.66 -9.47
N TRP A 33 -15.32 19.39 -8.57
CA TRP A 33 -15.49 18.05 -8.01
C TRP A 33 -16.15 17.15 -9.05
N ASP A 34 -15.33 16.44 -9.82
CA ASP A 34 -15.70 15.64 -10.97
C ASP A 34 -15.29 14.16 -10.82
N ALA A 35 -15.64 13.37 -11.81
CA ALA A 35 -15.33 11.96 -11.85
C ALA A 35 -13.81 11.67 -11.81
N ALA A 36 -12.98 12.54 -12.38
CA ALA A 36 -11.53 12.36 -12.36
C ALA A 36 -10.98 12.47 -10.93
N ARG A 37 -11.43 13.48 -10.17
CA ARG A 37 -11.02 13.67 -8.76
C ARG A 37 -11.63 12.63 -7.83
N ALA A 38 -12.87 12.21 -8.06
CA ALA A 38 -13.47 11.10 -7.31
C ALA A 38 -12.70 9.78 -7.54
N ARG A 39 -12.31 9.49 -8.78
CA ARG A 39 -11.44 8.33 -9.11
C ARG A 39 -10.06 8.47 -8.48
N HIS A 40 -9.47 9.67 -8.49
CA HIS A 40 -8.21 9.93 -7.82
C HIS A 40 -8.29 9.57 -6.33
N LEU A 41 -9.30 10.05 -5.61
CA LEU A 41 -9.53 9.69 -4.20
C LEU A 41 -9.66 8.17 -4.02
N LEU A 42 -10.50 7.50 -4.80
CA LEU A 42 -10.70 6.05 -4.71
C LEU A 42 -9.43 5.25 -4.99
N ARG A 43 -8.62 5.66 -5.96
CA ARG A 43 -7.34 5.01 -6.29
C ARG A 43 -6.26 5.26 -5.24
N ARG A 44 -6.34 6.36 -4.49
CA ARG A 44 -5.41 6.67 -3.39
C ARG A 44 -5.81 6.00 -2.09
N THR A 45 -7.11 5.76 -1.87
CA THR A 45 -7.62 5.13 -0.65
C THR A 45 -7.91 3.63 -0.82
N GLY A 46 -7.96 3.13 -2.05
CA GLY A 46 -8.14 1.71 -2.39
C GLY A 46 -7.21 1.29 -3.52
N ILE A 47 -7.59 0.25 -4.26
CA ILE A 47 -6.82 -0.31 -5.37
C ILE A 47 -7.40 0.03 -6.75
N GLY A 48 -8.59 0.62 -6.81
CA GLY A 48 -9.29 0.96 -8.05
C GLY A 48 -10.52 1.81 -7.79
N ALA A 49 -11.24 2.14 -8.86
CA ALA A 49 -12.44 2.95 -8.80
C ALA A 49 -13.51 2.33 -9.71
N ARG A 50 -14.58 1.78 -9.12
CA ARG A 50 -15.76 1.33 -9.87
C ARG A 50 -16.66 2.52 -10.16
N ARG A 51 -17.37 2.49 -11.27
CA ARG A 51 -18.30 3.56 -11.68
C ARG A 51 -19.29 3.91 -10.57
N ASP A 52 -19.93 2.89 -9.99
CA ASP A 52 -20.93 3.09 -8.91
C ASP A 52 -20.33 3.74 -7.66
N ASP A 53 -19.03 3.52 -7.37
CA ASP A 53 -18.35 4.17 -6.26
C ASP A 53 -18.07 5.64 -6.58
N VAL A 54 -17.68 5.94 -7.82
CA VAL A 54 -17.50 7.32 -8.30
C VAL A 54 -18.81 8.10 -8.21
N ASP A 55 -19.90 7.54 -8.75
CA ASP A 55 -21.23 8.17 -8.71
C ASP A 55 -21.70 8.44 -7.26
N ALA A 56 -21.41 7.50 -6.35
CA ALA A 56 -21.74 7.67 -4.94
C ALA A 56 -20.91 8.77 -4.24
N LEU A 57 -19.65 8.95 -4.62
CA LEU A 57 -18.84 10.05 -4.09
C LEU A 57 -19.26 11.40 -4.67
N LEU A 58 -19.61 11.46 -5.96
CA LEU A 58 -20.09 12.68 -6.60
C LEU A 58 -21.43 13.19 -6.02
N ALA A 59 -22.21 12.31 -5.38
CA ALA A 59 -23.41 12.69 -4.64
C ALA A 59 -23.11 13.36 -3.27
N MET A 60 -21.84 13.50 -2.89
CA MET A 60 -21.35 14.10 -1.64
C MET A 60 -20.44 15.28 -1.93
N THR A 61 -20.16 16.09 -0.91
CA THR A 61 -19.03 17.01 -0.99
C THR A 61 -17.70 16.23 -0.97
N PRO A 62 -16.60 16.77 -1.54
CA PRO A 62 -15.30 16.11 -1.46
C PRO A 62 -14.85 15.88 -0.01
N GLU A 63 -15.16 16.80 0.90
CA GLU A 63 -14.87 16.64 2.32
C GLU A 63 -15.63 15.48 2.95
N ASP A 64 -16.94 15.38 2.73
CA ASP A 64 -17.77 14.27 3.22
C ASP A 64 -17.33 12.92 2.65
N ALA A 65 -16.90 12.89 1.37
CA ALA A 65 -16.41 11.69 0.73
C ALA A 65 -15.13 11.16 1.41
N VAL A 66 -14.17 12.05 1.69
CA VAL A 66 -12.94 11.71 2.44
C VAL A 66 -13.27 11.26 3.86
N ASP A 67 -14.08 12.04 4.60
CA ASP A 67 -14.49 11.71 5.96
C ASP A 67 -15.18 10.34 6.03
N ARG A 68 -16.07 10.06 5.09
CA ARG A 68 -16.81 8.79 5.04
C ARG A 68 -15.90 7.59 4.88
N ILE A 69 -14.92 7.65 3.99
CA ILE A 69 -13.95 6.57 3.76
C ILE A 69 -13.04 6.40 4.98
N VAL A 70 -12.38 7.48 5.41
CA VAL A 70 -11.32 7.43 6.43
C VAL A 70 -11.88 7.07 7.81
N ARG A 71 -13.01 7.68 8.22
CA ARG A 71 -13.66 7.37 9.50
C ARG A 71 -14.24 5.95 9.52
N THR A 72 -14.75 5.47 8.38
CA THR A 72 -15.18 4.07 8.26
C THR A 72 -13.99 3.12 8.42
N ALA A 73 -12.85 3.44 7.83
CA ALA A 73 -11.62 2.67 8.00
C ALA A 73 -11.17 2.63 9.47
N ARG A 74 -11.21 3.78 10.18
CA ARG A 74 -10.86 3.87 11.61
C ARG A 74 -11.70 2.93 12.47
N ASN A 75 -12.98 2.80 12.15
CA ASN A 75 -13.95 2.02 12.92
C ASN A 75 -14.04 0.54 12.49
N ARG A 76 -13.16 0.07 11.60
CA ARG A 76 -13.15 -1.36 11.23
C ARG A 76 -12.65 -2.22 12.39
N PRO A 77 -13.27 -3.39 12.63
CA PRO A 77 -12.85 -4.27 13.71
C PRO A 77 -11.45 -4.85 13.47
N PRO A 78 -10.83 -5.40 14.53
CA PRO A 78 -9.69 -6.29 14.38
C PRO A 78 -9.98 -7.43 13.41
N LEU A 79 -8.94 -8.11 12.92
CA LEU A 79 -9.13 -9.36 12.20
C LEU A 79 -9.73 -10.41 13.14
N PRO A 80 -10.68 -11.24 12.67
CA PRO A 80 -11.14 -12.35 13.48
C PRO A 80 -9.98 -13.29 13.79
N GLU A 81 -9.91 -13.73 15.02
CA GLU A 81 -8.87 -14.70 15.41
C GLU A 81 -9.12 -16.02 14.69
N PRO A 82 -8.13 -16.56 13.98
CA PRO A 82 -8.26 -17.85 13.33
C PRO A 82 -8.26 -18.98 14.36
N LEU A 83 -8.92 -20.09 14.06
CA LEU A 83 -9.01 -21.25 14.95
C LEU A 83 -7.65 -21.83 15.33
N TRP A 84 -6.64 -21.57 14.54
CA TRP A 84 -5.28 -22.06 14.72
C TRP A 84 -4.37 -21.10 15.53
N ILE A 85 -4.87 -19.99 16.06
CA ILE A 85 -4.04 -18.99 16.75
C ILE A 85 -3.31 -19.58 17.98
N GLY A 86 -3.88 -20.59 18.63
CA GLY A 86 -3.28 -21.31 19.74
C GLY A 86 -2.25 -22.37 19.36
N GLU A 87 -2.09 -22.69 18.09
CA GLU A 87 -1.16 -23.74 17.63
C GLU A 87 0.30 -23.32 17.82
N ARG A 88 1.13 -24.27 18.24
CA ARG A 88 2.55 -24.04 18.51
C ARG A 88 3.42 -24.97 17.68
N LYS A 89 4.57 -24.45 17.27
CA LYS A 89 5.56 -25.25 16.51
C LYS A 89 6.08 -26.38 17.41
N PRO A 90 6.09 -27.64 16.97
CA PRO A 90 6.66 -28.75 17.74
C PRO A 90 8.15 -28.52 18.02
N ARG A 91 8.62 -29.01 19.17
CA ARG A 91 10.05 -28.96 19.50
C ARG A 91 10.88 -29.80 18.51
N ALA A 92 12.15 -29.45 18.35
CA ALA A 92 13.05 -30.16 17.42
C ALA A 92 13.17 -31.69 17.72
N ARG A 93 12.93 -32.10 18.95
CA ARG A 93 12.96 -33.51 19.38
C ARG A 93 11.61 -34.24 19.19
N ALA A 94 10.55 -33.55 18.78
CA ALA A 94 9.27 -34.18 18.46
C ALA A 94 9.42 -35.17 17.28
N PRO A 95 8.55 -36.20 17.18
CA PRO A 95 8.54 -37.13 16.06
C PRO A 95 8.53 -36.40 14.70
N GLN A 96 9.19 -36.98 13.72
CA GLN A 96 9.26 -36.37 12.38
C GLN A 96 7.87 -36.21 11.76
N GLU A 97 6.98 -37.15 11.97
CA GLU A 97 5.59 -37.09 11.48
C GLU A 97 4.83 -35.88 12.09
N GLU A 98 4.96 -35.64 13.41
CA GLU A 98 4.35 -34.51 14.08
C GLU A 98 4.90 -33.18 13.55
N ARG A 99 6.20 -33.08 13.33
CA ARG A 99 6.84 -31.89 12.77
C ARG A 99 6.39 -31.62 11.34
N GLN A 100 6.27 -32.68 10.50
CA GLN A 100 5.80 -32.56 9.13
C GLN A 100 4.32 -32.14 9.10
N ALA A 101 3.47 -32.78 9.90
CA ALA A 101 2.06 -32.44 9.99
C ALA A 101 1.85 -30.98 10.42
N TRP A 102 2.69 -30.45 11.32
CA TRP A 102 2.64 -29.03 11.67
C TRP A 102 3.08 -28.14 10.52
N ILE A 103 4.13 -28.47 9.76
CA ILE A 103 4.59 -27.72 8.60
C ILE A 103 3.47 -27.62 7.57
N ASP A 104 2.83 -28.76 7.22
CA ASP A 104 1.76 -28.80 6.24
C ASP A 104 0.56 -27.94 6.64
N LYS A 105 0.17 -27.97 7.93
CA LYS A 105 -0.88 -27.09 8.48
C LYS A 105 -0.46 -25.60 8.40
N ASN A 106 0.74 -25.28 8.84
CA ASN A 106 1.25 -23.92 8.87
C ASN A 106 1.32 -23.31 7.46
N ASP A 107 1.71 -24.07 6.45
CA ASP A 107 1.71 -23.62 5.06
C ASP A 107 0.28 -23.33 4.56
N GLY A 108 -0.70 -24.11 4.99
CA GLY A 108 -2.13 -23.84 4.75
C GLY A 108 -2.59 -22.53 5.41
N TRP A 109 -2.21 -22.29 6.67
CA TRP A 109 -2.52 -21.05 7.39
C TRP A 109 -1.88 -19.81 6.75
N LEU A 110 -0.64 -19.94 6.25
CA LEU A 110 0.01 -18.87 5.50
C LEU A 110 -0.74 -18.58 4.20
N ALA A 111 -1.20 -19.59 3.48
CA ALA A 111 -2.02 -19.39 2.27
C ALA A 111 -3.33 -18.66 2.59
N GLU A 112 -4.03 -19.05 3.68
CA GLU A 112 -5.22 -18.35 4.18
C GLU A 112 -4.94 -16.86 4.47
N MET A 113 -3.79 -16.56 5.07
CA MET A 113 -3.38 -15.17 5.34
C MET A 113 -3.10 -14.37 4.06
N TYR A 114 -2.50 -14.97 3.04
CA TYR A 114 -2.32 -14.32 1.73
C TYR A 114 -3.67 -14.00 1.10
N GLN A 115 -4.59 -14.97 1.05
CA GLN A 115 -5.94 -14.78 0.51
C GLN A 115 -6.65 -13.65 1.24
N GLY A 116 -6.75 -13.72 2.57
CA GLY A 116 -7.39 -12.68 3.37
C GLY A 116 -6.75 -11.29 3.27
N THR A 117 -5.48 -11.20 2.80
CA THR A 117 -4.86 -9.89 2.53
C THR A 117 -5.38 -9.31 1.23
N TYR A 118 -5.45 -10.11 0.18
CA TYR A 118 -5.96 -9.68 -1.12
C TYR A 118 -7.45 -9.34 -1.04
N ASP A 119 -8.27 -10.16 -0.36
CA ASP A 119 -9.71 -9.90 -0.17
C ASP A 119 -9.95 -8.56 0.54
N ARG A 120 -9.15 -8.23 1.56
CA ARG A 120 -9.29 -6.95 2.27
C ARG A 120 -8.83 -5.75 1.46
N LEU A 121 -7.80 -5.89 0.64
CA LEU A 121 -7.41 -4.82 -0.30
C LEU A 121 -8.52 -4.56 -1.32
N LEU A 122 -9.22 -5.60 -1.75
CA LEU A 122 -10.42 -5.51 -2.59
C LEU A 122 -11.64 -5.02 -1.79
N GLY A 123 -11.66 -5.26 -0.48
CA GLY A 123 -12.80 -5.04 0.39
C GLY A 123 -13.91 -6.09 0.22
N ASP A 124 -13.61 -7.25 -0.36
CA ASP A 124 -14.59 -8.26 -0.77
C ASP A 124 -15.21 -9.02 0.41
N ASP A 125 -14.58 -9.03 1.59
CA ASP A 125 -15.08 -9.63 2.82
C ASP A 125 -16.16 -8.81 3.53
N VAL A 126 -16.61 -7.68 2.94
CA VAL A 126 -17.48 -6.70 3.62
C VAL A 126 -18.67 -6.27 2.78
N HIS A 127 -19.86 -6.48 3.33
CA HIS A 127 -21.10 -5.99 2.72
C HIS A 127 -21.31 -4.48 2.90
N GLY A 128 -21.71 -3.81 1.83
CA GLY A 128 -22.03 -2.39 1.80
C GLY A 128 -20.85 -1.50 1.37
N ARG A 129 -21.11 -0.63 0.38
CA ARG A 129 -20.14 0.20 -0.34
C ARG A 129 -19.12 0.88 0.56
N PHE A 130 -19.54 1.70 1.50
CA PHE A 130 -18.62 2.46 2.34
C PHE A 130 -17.89 1.60 3.37
N ARG A 131 -18.46 0.47 3.80
CA ARG A 131 -17.74 -0.50 4.62
C ARG A 131 -16.62 -1.14 3.83
N ARG A 132 -16.87 -1.50 2.57
CA ARG A 132 -15.89 -2.03 1.64
C ARG A 132 -14.76 -1.02 1.36
N LEU A 133 -15.09 0.25 1.04
CA LEU A 133 -14.09 1.30 0.82
C LEU A 133 -13.26 1.58 2.07
N GLY A 134 -13.89 1.59 3.25
CA GLY A 134 -13.19 1.72 4.53
C GLY A 134 -12.28 0.53 4.84
N GLU A 135 -12.69 -0.71 4.51
CA GLU A 135 -11.83 -1.90 4.66
C GLU A 135 -10.62 -1.84 3.74
N ALA A 136 -10.83 -1.53 2.46
CA ALA A 136 -9.75 -1.38 1.49
C ALA A 136 -8.74 -0.29 1.94
N PHE A 137 -9.22 0.83 2.48
CA PHE A 137 -8.34 1.87 3.01
C PHE A 137 -7.59 1.43 4.26
N ARG A 138 -8.27 0.72 5.20
CA ARG A 138 -7.61 0.15 6.36
C ARG A 138 -6.53 -0.85 5.97
N ALA A 139 -6.81 -1.72 4.99
CA ALA A 139 -5.85 -2.68 4.46
C ALA A 139 -4.66 -1.98 3.79
N ARG A 140 -4.92 -0.89 3.05
CA ARG A 140 -3.86 -0.06 2.46
C ARG A 140 -2.94 0.55 3.52
N MET A 141 -3.49 1.14 4.56
CA MET A 141 -2.69 1.69 5.67
C MET A 141 -1.94 0.59 6.42
N THR A 142 -2.52 -0.61 6.55
CA THR A 142 -1.81 -1.77 7.10
C THR A 142 -0.63 -2.17 6.21
N ALA A 143 -0.79 -2.16 4.88
CA ALA A 143 0.29 -2.44 3.94
C ALA A 143 1.37 -1.33 3.94
N PHE A 144 0.98 -0.06 4.09
CA PHE A 144 1.91 1.06 4.30
C PHE A 144 2.82 0.83 5.51
N TRP A 145 2.25 0.45 6.66
CA TRP A 145 3.03 0.14 7.85
C TRP A 145 3.85 -1.15 7.69
N ALA A 146 3.34 -2.16 6.99
CA ALA A 146 4.12 -3.37 6.69
C ALA A 146 5.37 -3.09 5.83
N ASN A 147 5.31 -2.06 4.98
CA ASN A 147 6.46 -1.59 4.21
C ASN A 147 7.38 -0.63 4.99
N HIS A 148 6.93 -0.13 6.13
CA HIS A 148 7.69 0.73 7.02
C HIS A 148 8.36 -0.09 8.13
N PHE A 149 7.62 -0.94 8.82
CA PHE A 149 8.06 -1.82 9.89
C PHE A 149 8.28 -3.23 9.36
N VAL A 150 9.25 -3.41 8.50
CA VAL A 150 9.46 -4.68 7.81
C VAL A 150 9.77 -5.81 8.77
N ALA A 151 9.03 -6.91 8.66
CA ALA A 151 9.36 -8.20 9.23
C ALA A 151 9.13 -9.29 8.17
N ASP A 152 10.21 -10.00 7.80
CA ASP A 152 10.22 -10.96 6.72
C ASP A 152 9.74 -12.35 7.18
N LEU A 153 8.71 -12.86 6.52
CA LEU A 153 8.20 -14.22 6.77
C LEU A 153 9.25 -15.32 6.54
N ARG A 154 10.21 -15.12 5.62
CA ARG A 154 11.26 -16.13 5.33
C ARG A 154 12.07 -16.48 6.57
N THR A 155 12.24 -15.54 7.51
CA THR A 155 13.05 -15.71 8.71
C THR A 155 12.45 -16.76 9.64
N HIS A 156 11.17 -16.69 9.99
CA HIS A 156 10.58 -17.59 10.99
C HIS A 156 9.58 -18.61 10.42
N LYS A 157 8.85 -18.29 9.33
CA LYS A 157 7.83 -19.13 8.69
C LYS A 157 6.79 -19.66 9.70
N ILE A 158 6.27 -18.80 10.56
CA ILE A 158 5.27 -19.13 11.59
C ILE A 158 4.04 -18.28 11.37
N ALA A 159 2.93 -18.90 10.97
CA ALA A 159 1.68 -18.21 10.63
C ALA A 159 1.11 -17.43 11.84
N VAL A 160 1.17 -17.99 13.04
CA VAL A 160 0.71 -17.33 14.28
C VAL A 160 1.43 -16.00 14.49
N TRP A 161 2.75 -15.97 14.38
CA TRP A 161 3.54 -14.75 14.55
C TRP A 161 3.25 -13.71 13.48
N LEU A 162 3.09 -14.16 12.24
CA LEU A 162 2.69 -13.27 11.13
C LEU A 162 1.30 -12.69 11.36
N PHE A 163 0.36 -13.48 11.87
CA PHE A 163 -0.98 -13.00 12.19
C PHE A 163 -0.94 -11.93 13.29
N GLU A 164 -0.25 -12.18 14.39
CA GLU A 164 -0.08 -11.23 15.49
C GLU A 164 0.57 -9.93 15.02
N TYR A 165 1.66 -10.02 14.26
CA TYR A 165 2.32 -8.85 13.66
C TYR A 165 1.37 -8.05 12.78
N ARG A 166 0.62 -8.69 11.89
CA ARG A 166 -0.35 -8.00 11.01
C ARG A 166 -1.52 -7.40 11.78
N GLN A 167 -1.97 -8.07 12.83
CA GLN A 167 -3.02 -7.55 13.70
C GLN A 167 -2.56 -6.27 14.40
N THR A 168 -1.31 -6.23 14.87
CA THR A 168 -0.69 -5.04 15.44
C THR A 168 -0.58 -3.90 14.43
N LEU A 169 -0.05 -4.17 13.22
CA LEU A 169 -0.03 -3.17 12.15
C LEU A 169 -1.42 -2.61 11.84
N ARG A 170 -2.43 -3.49 11.79
CA ARG A 170 -3.81 -3.10 11.52
C ARG A 170 -4.40 -2.27 12.66
N ALA A 171 -4.10 -2.58 13.91
CA ALA A 171 -4.55 -1.80 15.07
C ALA A 171 -4.05 -0.36 14.97
N HIS A 172 -2.78 -0.18 14.61
CA HIS A 172 -2.13 1.12 14.46
C HIS A 172 -2.27 1.77 13.07
N ALA A 173 -3.05 1.19 12.14
CA ALA A 173 -3.15 1.68 10.77
C ALA A 173 -3.49 3.18 10.66
N LEU A 174 -4.29 3.72 11.58
CA LEU A 174 -4.68 5.14 11.68
C LEU A 174 -4.58 5.63 13.15
N GLY A 175 -3.69 5.03 13.95
CA GLY A 175 -3.47 5.36 15.35
C GLY A 175 -2.31 6.31 15.56
N ASN A 176 -1.75 6.29 16.77
CA ASN A 176 -0.57 7.07 17.14
C ASN A 176 0.71 6.40 16.64
N VAL A 177 1.62 7.17 16.04
CA VAL A 177 2.87 6.65 15.47
C VAL A 177 3.82 6.14 16.56
N ARG A 178 3.88 6.79 17.73
CA ARG A 178 4.70 6.38 18.87
C ARG A 178 4.28 5.01 19.38
N ASP A 179 2.95 4.82 19.56
CA ASP A 179 2.40 3.54 19.99
C ASP A 179 2.65 2.44 18.96
N ALA A 180 2.57 2.78 17.64
CA ALA A 180 2.91 1.85 16.57
C ALA A 180 4.37 1.38 16.64
N VAL A 181 5.32 2.30 16.83
CA VAL A 181 6.76 1.97 17.02
C VAL A 181 6.96 1.04 18.20
N HIS A 182 6.30 1.35 19.33
CA HIS A 182 6.40 0.56 20.54
C HIS A 182 5.84 -0.86 20.36
N ASP A 183 4.58 -0.98 19.95
CA ASP A 183 3.89 -2.28 19.95
C ASP A 183 4.39 -3.22 18.87
N ILE A 184 4.72 -2.68 17.68
CA ILE A 184 5.20 -3.48 16.56
C ILE A 184 6.60 -4.02 16.85
N GLY A 185 7.44 -3.23 17.50
CA GLY A 185 8.80 -3.63 17.86
C GLY A 185 8.86 -4.82 18.84
N LEU A 186 7.84 -5.00 19.69
CA LEU A 186 7.72 -6.14 20.60
C LEU A 186 6.94 -7.33 20.00
N THR A 187 6.62 -7.34 18.71
CA THR A 187 6.08 -8.56 18.10
C THR A 187 7.15 -9.63 17.92
N ALA A 188 6.76 -10.89 18.03
CA ALA A 188 7.68 -12.00 17.83
C ALA A 188 8.34 -12.01 16.44
N SER A 189 7.58 -11.60 15.42
CA SER A 189 8.09 -11.45 14.04
C SER A 189 9.21 -10.43 13.95
N MET A 190 9.06 -9.25 14.56
CA MET A 190 10.06 -8.18 14.55
C MET A 190 11.30 -8.57 15.34
N LEU A 191 11.13 -9.10 16.56
CA LEU A 191 12.24 -9.52 17.42
C LEU A 191 13.07 -10.67 16.81
N ASP A 192 12.42 -11.62 16.10
CA ASP A 192 13.13 -12.72 15.42
C ASP A 192 13.84 -12.21 14.15
N TYR A 193 13.22 -11.28 13.41
CA TYR A 193 13.75 -10.75 12.15
C TYR A 193 15.00 -9.88 12.34
N LEU A 194 15.01 -9.03 13.37
CA LEU A 194 16.11 -8.11 13.67
C LEU A 194 17.02 -8.57 14.81
N ASP A 195 16.99 -9.89 15.14
CA ASP A 195 17.82 -10.51 16.17
C ASP A 195 17.66 -9.91 17.60
N GLY A 196 16.57 -9.17 17.85
CA GLY A 196 16.23 -8.59 19.13
C GLY A 196 16.08 -9.66 20.23
N ASN A 197 15.59 -10.86 19.86
CA ASN A 197 15.48 -12.01 20.74
C ASN A 197 16.84 -12.58 21.20
N THR A 198 17.94 -12.23 20.56
CA THR A 198 19.30 -12.62 20.96
C THR A 198 20.01 -11.54 21.80
N ASN A 199 19.46 -10.32 21.83
CA ASN A 199 20.02 -9.16 22.52
C ASN A 199 20.02 -9.37 24.06
N ARG A 200 21.19 -9.23 24.71
CA ARG A 200 21.36 -9.51 26.13
C ARG A 200 22.46 -8.70 26.77
N ALA A 201 22.38 -8.55 28.10
CA ALA A 201 23.41 -7.95 28.90
C ALA A 201 24.78 -8.63 28.67
N GLY A 202 25.82 -7.84 28.55
CA GLY A 202 27.20 -8.29 28.30
C GLY A 202 27.49 -8.68 26.82
N ALA A 203 26.46 -8.78 25.96
CA ALA A 203 26.60 -9.01 24.54
C ALA A 203 25.43 -8.35 23.80
N PRO A 204 25.30 -7.00 23.82
CA PRO A 204 24.23 -6.30 23.15
C PRO A 204 24.33 -6.46 21.63
N ASN A 205 23.17 -6.63 20.98
CA ASN A 205 23.05 -6.72 19.54
C ASN A 205 22.48 -5.40 19.01
N GLU A 206 23.24 -4.73 18.15
CA GLU A 206 22.89 -3.40 17.63
C GLU A 206 21.87 -3.44 16.48
N ASN A 207 21.56 -4.60 15.91
CA ASN A 207 20.78 -4.68 14.68
C ASN A 207 19.41 -3.98 14.85
N TYR A 208 18.61 -4.41 15.82
CA TYR A 208 17.31 -3.78 16.05
C TYR A 208 17.43 -2.29 16.45
N ALA A 209 18.42 -1.95 17.29
CA ALA A 209 18.63 -0.55 17.70
C ALA A 209 18.92 0.37 16.50
N ARG A 210 19.73 -0.10 15.55
CA ARG A 210 20.05 0.63 14.32
C ARG A 210 18.82 0.84 13.46
N GLU A 211 18.05 -0.21 13.20
CA GLU A 211 16.85 -0.14 12.36
C GLU A 211 15.75 0.70 13.02
N LEU A 212 15.64 0.68 14.35
CA LEU A 212 14.71 1.53 15.10
C LEU A 212 14.98 3.01 14.86
N LEU A 213 16.24 3.43 14.86
CA LEU A 213 16.63 4.82 14.59
C LEU A 213 16.55 5.16 13.08
N GLU A 214 17.12 4.28 12.22
CA GLU A 214 17.33 4.58 10.81
C GLU A 214 16.07 4.42 9.96
N LEU A 215 15.33 3.30 10.14
CA LEU A 215 14.22 2.94 9.25
C LEU A 215 12.84 3.17 9.87
N PHE A 216 12.72 3.07 11.21
CA PHE A 216 11.41 3.08 11.86
C PHE A 216 11.05 4.42 12.50
N THR A 217 12.05 5.29 12.77
CA THR A 217 11.78 6.59 13.39
C THR A 217 12.29 7.78 12.59
N MET A 218 13.59 8.11 12.63
CA MET A 218 14.08 9.42 12.24
C MET A 218 14.96 9.44 10.97
N GLY A 219 15.45 8.27 10.52
CA GLY A 219 16.45 8.24 9.45
C GLY A 219 17.86 8.61 9.94
N GLN A 220 18.90 8.29 9.16
CA GLN A 220 20.28 8.63 9.53
C GLN A 220 20.50 10.13 9.49
N VAL A 221 19.99 10.80 8.42
CA VAL A 221 20.21 12.23 8.18
C VAL A 221 18.90 12.97 8.30
N GLY A 222 18.90 14.05 9.06
CA GLY A 222 17.76 14.93 9.26
C GLY A 222 17.45 15.82 8.05
N PRO A 223 16.31 16.54 8.08
CA PRO A 223 15.91 17.45 7.01
C PRO A 223 16.88 18.63 6.81
N ASP A 224 17.69 18.96 7.81
CA ASP A 224 18.75 19.98 7.75
C ASP A 224 20.09 19.47 7.21
N GLY A 225 20.18 18.17 6.89
CA GLY A 225 21.40 17.52 6.40
C GLY A 225 22.37 17.09 7.49
N THR A 226 22.01 17.18 8.77
CA THR A 226 22.85 16.70 9.89
C THR A 226 22.48 15.26 10.30
N ASP A 227 23.42 14.56 10.93
CA ASP A 227 23.19 13.23 11.46
C ASP A 227 22.25 13.29 12.67
N ASN A 228 21.18 12.48 12.68
CA ASN A 228 20.19 12.45 13.73
C ASN A 228 20.66 11.72 15.00
N TYR A 229 21.65 10.86 14.88
CA TYR A 229 22.21 10.05 15.98
C TYR A 229 23.65 9.64 15.66
N THR A 230 24.34 9.16 16.68
CA THR A 230 25.73 8.68 16.59
C THR A 230 25.80 7.16 16.73
N GLN A 231 26.97 6.57 16.41
CA GLN A 231 27.21 5.14 16.67
C GLN A 231 27.15 4.82 18.20
N ALA A 232 27.49 5.77 19.08
CA ALA A 232 27.37 5.60 20.51
C ALA A 232 25.89 5.50 20.93
N ASP A 233 25.00 6.29 20.31
CA ASP A 233 23.55 6.21 20.60
C ASP A 233 23.00 4.84 20.22
N ILE A 234 23.44 4.25 19.08
CA ILE A 234 23.04 2.89 18.68
C ILE A 234 23.48 1.85 19.74
N ALA A 235 24.74 1.92 20.21
CA ALA A 235 25.26 0.97 21.18
C ALA A 235 24.52 1.07 22.54
N GLU A 236 24.26 2.27 23.02
CA GLU A 236 23.53 2.51 24.27
C GLU A 236 22.04 2.14 24.15
N LEU A 237 21.43 2.42 22.98
CA LEU A 237 20.07 1.97 22.70
C LEU A 237 19.98 0.44 22.67
N ALA A 238 20.96 -0.25 22.05
CA ALA A 238 21.01 -1.71 22.04
C ALA A 238 21.03 -2.30 23.47
N ARG A 239 21.75 -1.66 24.41
CA ARG A 239 21.75 -2.04 25.84
C ARG A 239 20.35 -1.87 26.46
N ALA A 240 19.65 -0.79 26.15
CA ALA A 240 18.28 -0.53 26.65
C ALA A 240 17.26 -1.54 26.13
N LEU A 241 17.48 -2.06 24.90
CA LEU A 241 16.61 -3.05 24.24
C LEU A 241 16.92 -4.51 24.61
N THR A 242 17.81 -4.77 25.57
CA THR A 242 18.12 -6.12 26.05
C THR A 242 16.98 -6.75 26.88
N GLY A 243 16.98 -8.07 27.03
CA GLY A 243 16.06 -8.80 27.90
C GLY A 243 14.85 -9.44 27.21
N TRP A 244 14.45 -8.99 26.06
CA TRP A 244 13.32 -9.56 25.32
C TRP A 244 13.69 -10.84 24.58
N THR A 245 12.82 -11.85 24.63
CA THR A 245 13.04 -13.16 24.02
C THR A 245 11.79 -13.64 23.27
N THR A 246 11.98 -14.52 22.30
CA THR A 246 10.88 -15.16 21.57
C THR A 246 10.85 -16.66 21.85
N SER A 247 9.64 -17.26 21.92
CA SER A 247 9.45 -18.68 22.07
C SER A 247 8.53 -19.25 20.98
N LYS A 248 9.10 -20.09 20.11
CA LYS A 248 8.34 -20.81 19.06
C LYS A 248 7.47 -21.94 19.62
N HIS A 249 7.71 -22.35 20.87
CA HIS A 249 7.13 -23.51 21.54
C HIS A 249 6.41 -23.17 22.86
N GLY A 250 6.54 -21.93 23.35
CA GLY A 250 5.95 -21.46 24.61
C GLY A 250 4.50 -21.01 24.46
N GLU A 251 3.84 -20.73 25.58
CA GLU A 251 2.49 -20.15 25.62
C GLU A 251 2.50 -18.70 25.12
N ALA A 252 3.47 -17.90 25.58
CA ALA A 252 3.71 -16.55 25.07
C ALA A 252 4.75 -16.59 23.94
N ALA A 253 4.48 -15.84 22.87
CA ALA A 253 5.41 -15.69 21.75
C ALA A 253 6.59 -14.78 22.11
N VAL A 254 6.38 -13.79 22.99
CA VAL A 254 7.37 -12.81 23.46
C VAL A 254 7.36 -12.79 24.99
N GLU A 255 8.53 -12.81 25.61
CA GLU A 255 8.72 -12.78 27.06
C GLU A 255 9.90 -11.88 27.42
N PHE A 256 9.77 -11.13 28.54
CA PHE A 256 10.87 -10.39 29.12
C PHE A 256 11.62 -11.28 30.14
N ASN A 257 12.93 -11.38 29.99
CA ASN A 257 13.82 -12.11 30.86
C ASN A 257 14.80 -11.15 31.57
N ALA A 258 14.56 -10.88 32.87
CA ALA A 258 15.36 -9.95 33.65
C ALA A 258 16.84 -10.34 33.75
N ASP A 259 17.18 -11.64 33.72
CA ASP A 259 18.57 -12.12 33.76
C ASP A 259 19.37 -11.75 32.51
N ARG A 260 18.68 -11.40 31.43
CA ARG A 260 19.27 -10.96 30.18
C ARG A 260 19.26 -9.44 29.98
N PHE A 261 18.61 -8.70 30.88
CA PHE A 261 18.47 -7.25 30.79
C PHE A 261 19.72 -6.55 31.35
N ASP A 262 20.22 -5.54 30.64
CA ASP A 262 21.25 -4.62 31.15
C ASP A 262 20.59 -3.52 31.98
N SER A 263 20.68 -3.63 33.29
CA SER A 263 20.08 -2.68 34.23
C SER A 263 20.95 -1.46 34.56
N GLY A 264 22.16 -1.35 33.96
CA GLY A 264 23.04 -0.18 34.18
C GLY A 264 22.52 1.07 33.46
N PRO A 265 22.98 2.26 33.83
CA PRO A 265 22.61 3.51 33.16
C PRO A 265 23.06 3.51 31.69
N LYS A 266 22.28 4.14 30.81
CA LYS A 266 22.54 4.30 29.40
C LYS A 266 22.41 5.78 29.02
N THR A 267 23.21 6.21 28.05
CA THR A 267 23.11 7.58 27.49
C THR A 267 22.67 7.52 26.04
N VAL A 268 21.41 7.84 25.79
CA VAL A 268 20.79 7.84 24.45
C VAL A 268 20.42 9.27 24.08
N LEU A 269 20.87 9.74 22.92
CA LEU A 269 20.63 11.09 22.39
C LEU A 269 20.98 12.20 23.42
N GLY A 270 22.03 11.97 24.22
CA GLY A 270 22.50 12.91 25.25
C GLY A 270 21.77 12.84 26.59
N GLN A 271 20.74 12.01 26.73
CA GLN A 271 20.00 11.80 27.97
C GLN A 271 20.50 10.53 28.69
N THR A 272 20.74 10.63 29.98
CA THR A 272 21.24 9.50 30.81
C THR A 272 20.19 9.03 31.78
N GLY A 273 19.92 7.71 31.81
CA GLY A 273 18.96 7.07 32.72
C GLY A 273 19.06 5.56 32.73
N ASP A 274 18.29 4.91 33.60
CA ASP A 274 18.19 3.45 33.70
C ASP A 274 17.16 2.90 32.70
N TYR A 275 17.33 3.29 31.43
CA TYR A 275 16.36 3.05 30.36
C TYR A 275 16.19 1.56 30.03
N GLY A 276 14.93 1.16 29.88
CA GLY A 276 14.49 -0.06 29.19
C GLY A 276 13.70 0.25 27.92
N TYR A 277 13.07 -0.75 27.34
CA TYR A 277 12.30 -0.61 26.09
C TYR A 277 11.19 0.43 26.19
N ASP A 278 10.41 0.39 27.29
CA ASP A 278 9.26 1.29 27.50
C ASP A 278 9.68 2.75 27.71
N ASP A 279 10.93 3.00 28.08
CA ASP A 279 11.46 4.34 28.30
C ASP A 279 12.05 4.94 27.02
N VAL A 280 12.73 4.12 26.21
CA VAL A 280 13.49 4.65 25.07
C VAL A 280 12.61 5.07 23.92
N VAL A 281 11.47 4.40 23.65
CA VAL A 281 10.57 4.83 22.57
C VAL A 281 10.01 6.23 22.83
N PRO A 282 9.42 6.55 24.02
CA PRO A 282 9.04 7.92 24.35
C PRO A 282 10.20 8.93 24.28
N LEU A 283 11.40 8.53 24.73
CA LEU A 283 12.59 9.38 24.68
C LEU A 283 12.96 9.77 23.25
N LEU A 284 12.93 8.84 22.28
CA LEU A 284 13.19 9.15 20.87
C LEU A 284 12.23 10.20 20.34
N PHE A 285 10.93 10.08 20.63
CA PHE A 285 9.90 11.04 20.21
C PHE A 285 10.02 12.39 20.92
N GLN A 286 10.59 12.43 22.12
CA GLN A 286 10.87 13.68 22.84
C GLN A 286 12.09 14.41 22.23
N GLU A 287 13.21 13.70 22.02
CA GLU A 287 14.49 14.31 21.64
C GLU A 287 14.62 14.55 20.14
N ARG A 288 13.84 13.84 19.29
CA ARG A 288 13.86 13.91 17.82
C ARG A 288 12.47 14.02 17.21
N ALA A 289 11.58 14.75 17.88
CA ALA A 289 10.19 14.91 17.44
C ALA A 289 10.07 15.42 15.99
N TRP A 290 10.87 16.45 15.62
CA TRP A 290 10.84 17.04 14.29
C TRP A 290 11.35 16.07 13.21
N GLU A 291 12.47 15.41 13.46
CA GLU A 291 13.09 14.46 12.54
C GLU A 291 12.17 13.26 12.28
N ILE A 292 11.53 12.73 13.33
CA ILE A 292 10.55 11.64 13.22
C ILE A 292 9.30 12.10 12.44
N ALA A 293 8.77 13.28 12.79
CA ALA A 293 7.59 13.82 12.09
C ALA A 293 7.88 14.07 10.60
N HIS A 294 9.06 14.58 10.27
CA HIS A 294 9.48 14.81 8.89
C HIS A 294 9.67 13.48 8.13
N PHE A 295 10.30 12.49 8.76
CA PHE A 295 10.53 11.17 8.17
C PHE A 295 9.21 10.44 7.85
N VAL A 296 8.29 10.40 8.82
CA VAL A 296 6.96 9.80 8.64
C VAL A 296 6.11 10.63 7.67
N GLY A 297 6.12 11.96 7.80
CA GLY A 297 5.41 12.89 6.93
C GLY A 297 5.81 12.72 5.46
N ARG A 298 7.11 12.58 5.18
CA ARG A 298 7.62 12.30 3.83
C ARG A 298 7.08 10.97 3.28
N LYS A 299 7.05 9.90 4.09
CA LYS A 299 6.49 8.61 3.68
C LYS A 299 4.99 8.71 3.37
N LEU A 300 4.22 9.46 4.17
CA LEU A 300 2.81 9.73 3.90
C LEU A 300 2.60 10.50 2.59
N CYS A 301 3.41 11.54 2.34
CA CYS A 301 3.36 12.28 1.09
C CYS A 301 3.70 11.40 -0.12
N ARG A 302 4.65 10.48 0.01
CA ARG A 302 4.98 9.50 -1.03
C ARG A 302 3.84 8.51 -1.27
N GLU A 303 3.12 8.10 -0.24
CA GLU A 303 2.01 7.17 -0.37
C GLU A 303 0.79 7.82 -1.04
N PHE A 304 0.45 9.06 -0.66
CA PHE A 304 -0.80 9.66 -1.07
C PHE A 304 -0.69 10.72 -2.18
N VAL A 305 0.45 11.39 -2.32
CA VAL A 305 0.56 12.52 -3.24
C VAL A 305 1.42 12.18 -4.45
N ARG A 306 2.73 12.01 -4.27
CA ARG A 306 3.67 11.70 -5.35
C ARG A 306 4.96 11.07 -4.85
N ASP A 307 5.65 10.33 -5.71
CA ASP A 307 6.88 9.60 -5.35
C ASP A 307 8.01 10.52 -4.84
N GLU A 308 8.18 11.68 -5.47
CA GLU A 308 9.10 12.72 -5.03
C GLU A 308 8.27 13.93 -4.55
N PRO A 309 7.84 13.96 -3.28
CA PRO A 309 6.99 15.02 -2.76
C PRO A 309 7.76 16.35 -2.64
N ASP A 310 7.03 17.46 -2.78
CA ASP A 310 7.55 18.79 -2.53
C ASP A 310 8.05 18.88 -1.07
N PRO A 311 9.33 19.25 -0.82
CA PRO A 311 9.86 19.40 0.53
C PRO A 311 9.04 20.36 1.40
N ALA A 312 8.53 21.47 0.85
CA ALA A 312 7.70 22.39 1.58
C ALA A 312 6.37 21.77 2.03
N PHE A 313 5.79 20.88 1.21
CA PHE A 313 4.57 20.14 1.61
C PHE A 313 4.89 19.08 2.67
N VAL A 314 6.05 18.42 2.59
CA VAL A 314 6.51 17.48 3.63
C VAL A 314 6.64 18.22 4.98
N ASP A 315 7.23 19.42 5.01
CA ASP A 315 7.35 20.25 6.22
C ASP A 315 5.98 20.58 6.82
N VAL A 316 4.99 20.93 5.98
CA VAL A 316 3.62 21.23 6.43
C VAL A 316 2.96 19.98 7.05
N VAL A 317 3.14 18.82 6.44
CA VAL A 317 2.61 17.55 6.97
C VAL A 317 3.33 17.14 8.26
N ALA A 318 4.65 17.34 8.34
CA ALA A 318 5.45 17.08 9.55
C ALA A 318 5.01 17.96 10.72
N ARG A 319 4.81 19.27 10.51
CA ARG A 319 4.25 20.16 11.54
C ARG A 319 2.88 19.71 11.99
N ARG A 320 2.03 19.28 11.08
CA ARG A 320 0.71 18.74 11.45
C ARG A 320 0.82 17.49 12.30
N LEU A 321 1.78 16.58 12.04
CA LEU A 321 2.05 15.43 12.89
C LEU A 321 2.47 15.82 14.30
N LEU A 322 3.29 16.86 14.46
CA LEU A 322 3.67 17.38 15.77
C LEU A 322 2.49 18.01 16.51
N ASP A 323 1.69 18.84 15.82
CA ASP A 323 0.52 19.51 16.39
C ASP A 323 -0.53 18.52 16.90
N GLU A 324 -0.61 17.33 16.27
CA GLU A 324 -1.52 16.25 16.64
C GLU A 324 -0.86 15.18 17.55
N ASP A 325 0.29 15.48 18.15
CA ASP A 325 1.07 14.53 18.98
C ASP A 325 1.21 13.14 18.34
N PHE A 326 1.56 13.14 17.06
CA PHE A 326 1.73 11.94 16.23
C PHE A 326 0.45 11.10 15.99
N GLU A 327 -0.74 11.62 16.27
CA GLU A 327 -2.00 11.00 15.87
C GLU A 327 -2.15 11.05 14.34
N LEU A 328 -2.23 9.88 13.71
CA LEU A 328 -2.20 9.76 12.26
C LEU A 328 -3.53 10.12 11.59
N LEU A 329 -4.65 9.80 12.22
CA LEU A 329 -6.00 10.01 11.65
C LEU A 329 -6.24 11.47 11.23
N PRO A 330 -6.03 12.51 12.08
CA PRO A 330 -6.25 13.89 11.68
C PRO A 330 -5.27 14.36 10.59
N VAL A 331 -4.05 13.85 10.56
CA VAL A 331 -3.05 14.17 9.54
C VAL A 331 -3.46 13.60 8.18
N VAL A 332 -3.85 12.33 8.12
CA VAL A 332 -4.33 11.69 6.90
C VAL A 332 -5.58 12.39 6.36
N LEU A 333 -6.53 12.74 7.24
CA LEU A 333 -7.71 13.54 6.87
C LEU A 333 -7.30 14.88 6.26
N ALA A 334 -6.36 15.61 6.88
CA ALA A 334 -5.90 16.90 6.38
C ALA A 334 -5.22 16.77 5.01
N VAL A 335 -4.36 15.76 4.80
CA VAL A 335 -3.71 15.50 3.52
C VAL A 335 -4.74 15.18 2.44
N LEU A 336 -5.64 14.23 2.68
CA LEU A 336 -6.63 13.78 1.68
C LEU A 336 -7.71 14.82 1.36
N LYS A 337 -7.96 15.79 2.27
CA LYS A 337 -8.89 16.92 2.06
C LYS A 337 -8.22 18.13 1.43
N SER A 338 -6.89 18.18 1.33
CA SER A 338 -6.17 19.36 0.89
C SER A 338 -6.35 19.67 -0.59
N ALA A 339 -6.29 20.95 -0.94
CA ALA A 339 -6.22 21.40 -2.33
C ALA A 339 -4.98 20.81 -3.04
N HIS A 340 -3.88 20.65 -2.31
CA HIS A 340 -2.66 20.02 -2.82
C HIS A 340 -2.89 18.57 -3.25
N PHE A 341 -3.62 17.76 -2.48
CA PHE A 341 -3.95 16.38 -2.86
C PHE A 341 -4.78 16.30 -4.15
N PHE A 342 -5.78 17.20 -4.30
CA PHE A 342 -6.67 17.22 -5.47
C PHE A 342 -6.11 18.02 -6.66
N ASP A 343 -4.89 18.54 -6.56
CA ASP A 343 -4.24 19.22 -7.67
C ASP A 343 -4.10 18.28 -8.87
N ALA A 344 -4.38 18.80 -10.07
CA ALA A 344 -4.26 18.05 -11.31
C ALA A 344 -2.86 17.46 -11.53
N ALA A 345 -1.81 18.09 -10.99
CA ALA A 345 -0.44 17.59 -11.05
C ALA A 345 -0.23 16.27 -10.31
N HIS A 346 -1.07 15.97 -9.33
CA HIS A 346 -0.96 14.77 -8.50
C HIS A 346 -1.90 13.63 -8.94
N VAL A 347 -2.88 13.91 -9.81
CA VAL A 347 -3.72 12.88 -10.43
C VAL A 347 -2.87 12.01 -11.35
N GLY A 348 -2.81 10.70 -11.10
CA GLY A 348 -1.98 9.78 -11.87
C GLY A 348 -0.46 10.00 -11.71
N ALA A 349 -0.01 10.57 -10.60
CA ALA A 349 1.42 10.83 -10.37
C ALA A 349 2.19 9.65 -9.75
N LEU A 350 1.50 8.60 -9.30
CA LEU A 350 2.10 7.43 -8.66
C LEU A 350 1.99 6.19 -9.55
N ILE A 351 3.07 5.44 -9.63
CA ILE A 351 3.10 4.14 -10.31
C ILE A 351 2.44 3.11 -9.39
N ARG A 352 1.49 2.34 -9.94
CA ARG A 352 0.87 1.22 -9.23
C ARG A 352 1.93 0.19 -8.88
N SER A 353 1.95 -0.26 -7.64
CA SER A 353 2.71 -1.45 -7.27
C SER A 353 2.20 -2.68 -8.06
N PRO A 354 2.97 -3.76 -8.18
CA PRO A 354 2.50 -5.00 -8.82
C PRO A 354 1.17 -5.51 -8.27
N VAL A 355 1.00 -5.50 -6.94
CA VAL A 355 -0.24 -5.92 -6.29
C VAL A 355 -1.39 -4.98 -6.64
N GLU A 356 -1.19 -3.66 -6.60
CA GLU A 356 -2.22 -2.68 -6.97
C GLU A 356 -2.61 -2.80 -8.45
N LEU A 357 -1.65 -3.03 -9.34
CA LEU A 357 -1.93 -3.22 -10.75
C LEU A 357 -2.81 -4.45 -10.95
N MET A 358 -2.42 -5.58 -10.37
CA MET A 358 -3.10 -6.85 -10.59
C MET A 358 -4.49 -6.87 -9.96
N LEU A 359 -4.60 -6.56 -8.68
CA LEU A 359 -5.89 -6.50 -7.99
C LEU A 359 -6.80 -5.40 -8.56
N GLY A 360 -6.22 -4.23 -8.89
CA GLY A 360 -6.98 -3.13 -9.49
C GLY A 360 -7.54 -3.47 -10.86
N THR A 361 -6.85 -4.32 -11.64
CA THR A 361 -7.37 -4.81 -12.92
C THR A 361 -8.52 -5.80 -12.70
N HIS A 362 -8.38 -6.78 -11.79
CA HIS A 362 -9.47 -7.67 -11.41
C HIS A 362 -10.69 -6.86 -10.94
N PHE A 363 -10.48 -5.91 -10.05
CA PHE A 363 -11.52 -5.05 -9.51
C PHE A 363 -12.22 -4.23 -10.61
N GLY A 364 -11.47 -3.66 -11.55
CA GLY A 364 -12.00 -2.87 -12.67
C GLY A 364 -12.87 -3.68 -13.64
N PHE A 365 -12.56 -4.98 -13.80
CA PHE A 365 -13.37 -5.91 -14.61
C PHE A 365 -14.51 -6.59 -13.82
N GLY A 366 -14.70 -6.23 -12.54
CA GLY A 366 -15.72 -6.87 -11.71
C GLY A 366 -15.47 -8.37 -11.46
N ARG A 367 -14.20 -8.79 -11.56
CA ARG A 367 -13.79 -10.18 -11.34
C ARG A 367 -13.33 -10.37 -9.90
N ASP A 368 -13.91 -11.36 -9.22
CA ASP A 368 -13.44 -11.80 -7.93
C ASP A 368 -12.12 -12.56 -8.05
N VAL A 369 -11.29 -12.50 -7.00
CA VAL A 369 -10.07 -13.29 -6.89
C VAL A 369 -10.39 -14.56 -6.11
N TYR A 370 -10.48 -15.69 -6.79
CA TYR A 370 -10.74 -16.98 -6.17
C TYR A 370 -9.45 -17.67 -5.70
N ASP A 371 -9.56 -18.61 -4.77
CA ASP A 371 -8.43 -19.41 -4.25
C ASP A 371 -7.53 -19.99 -5.33
N GLY A 372 -8.10 -20.44 -6.45
CA GLY A 372 -7.35 -20.95 -7.60
C GLY A 372 -6.48 -19.92 -8.31
N ASP A 373 -6.80 -18.62 -8.18
CA ASP A 373 -6.04 -17.53 -8.78
C ASP A 373 -4.91 -17.03 -7.87
N LEU A 374 -4.99 -17.28 -6.55
CA LEU A 374 -4.07 -16.75 -5.55
C LEU A 374 -2.60 -17.06 -5.85
N GLN A 375 -2.28 -18.32 -6.10
CA GLN A 375 -0.90 -18.74 -6.39
C GLN A 375 -0.40 -18.11 -7.70
N THR A 376 -1.28 -17.97 -8.68
CA THR A 376 -0.98 -17.31 -9.95
C THR A 376 -0.72 -15.83 -9.75
N LEU A 377 -1.56 -15.14 -8.98
CA LEU A 377 -1.40 -13.73 -8.61
C LEU A 377 -0.07 -13.51 -7.88
N ARG A 378 0.20 -14.30 -6.86
CA ARG A 378 1.43 -14.23 -6.08
C ARG A 378 2.68 -14.44 -6.95
N ASN A 379 2.67 -15.45 -7.82
CA ASN A 379 3.79 -15.73 -8.71
C ASN A 379 4.03 -14.56 -9.69
N LYS A 380 2.98 -13.95 -10.21
CA LYS A 380 3.07 -12.81 -11.13
C LYS A 380 3.54 -11.53 -10.41
N THR A 381 2.98 -11.20 -9.24
CA THR A 381 3.44 -10.04 -8.46
C THR A 381 4.90 -10.18 -8.04
N ARG A 382 5.33 -11.41 -7.65
CA ARG A 382 6.73 -11.72 -7.34
C ARG A 382 7.65 -11.49 -8.55
N ARG A 383 7.26 -11.92 -9.73
CA ARG A 383 8.04 -11.68 -10.96
C ARG A 383 8.17 -10.19 -11.28
N MET A 384 7.19 -9.39 -10.91
CA MET A 384 7.21 -7.93 -11.02
C MET A 384 7.87 -7.23 -9.84
N GLY A 385 8.47 -8.00 -8.89
CA GLY A 385 9.26 -7.47 -7.77
C GLY A 385 8.52 -7.34 -6.44
N GLN A 386 7.25 -7.80 -6.33
CA GLN A 386 6.50 -7.72 -5.08
C GLN A 386 5.90 -9.08 -4.67
N ASP A 387 6.43 -9.69 -3.63
CA ASP A 387 5.81 -10.82 -2.93
C ASP A 387 5.31 -10.34 -1.56
N VAL A 388 4.01 -10.26 -1.36
CA VAL A 388 3.41 -9.80 -0.10
C VAL A 388 3.97 -10.64 1.07
N PHE A 389 4.40 -9.99 2.16
CA PHE A 389 5.11 -10.55 3.31
C PHE A 389 6.55 -11.01 3.08
N ASP A 390 7.11 -10.77 1.89
CA ASP A 390 8.47 -11.17 1.53
C ASP A 390 9.21 -10.02 0.84
N PRO A 391 9.46 -8.90 1.54
CA PRO A 391 10.18 -7.77 0.99
C PRO A 391 11.64 -8.14 0.68
N PRO A 392 12.32 -7.40 -0.21
CA PRO A 392 13.69 -7.73 -0.63
C PRO A 392 14.70 -7.59 0.51
N ASP A 393 14.54 -6.61 1.39
CA ASP A 393 15.38 -6.35 2.56
C ASP A 393 14.61 -5.57 3.65
N VAL A 394 15.30 -5.19 4.73
CA VAL A 394 14.71 -4.49 5.89
C VAL A 394 14.13 -3.10 5.55
N ARG A 395 14.53 -2.48 4.43
CA ARG A 395 13.99 -1.19 3.96
C ARG A 395 12.63 -1.33 3.28
N GLY A 396 12.20 -2.56 3.01
CA GLY A 396 10.94 -2.84 2.30
C GLY A 396 11.08 -2.73 0.78
N TRP A 397 9.95 -2.56 0.11
CA TRP A 397 9.92 -2.33 -1.34
C TRP A 397 10.17 -0.86 -1.64
N GLU A 398 11.08 -0.60 -2.57
CA GLU A 398 11.16 0.71 -3.19
C GLU A 398 9.89 0.97 -3.99
N LEU A 399 9.34 2.18 -3.85
CA LEU A 399 8.14 2.63 -4.53
C LEU A 399 8.46 3.33 -5.86
N GLY A 400 7.42 3.69 -6.61
CA GLY A 400 7.54 4.53 -7.79
C GLY A 400 8.28 3.83 -8.94
N ARG A 401 9.32 4.46 -9.45
CA ARG A 401 10.05 3.99 -10.65
C ARG A 401 10.71 2.61 -10.49
N ALA A 402 11.00 2.18 -9.26
CA ALA A 402 11.58 0.86 -9.00
C ALA A 402 10.67 -0.30 -9.48
N TRP A 403 9.37 -0.07 -9.58
CA TRP A 403 8.42 -1.04 -10.13
C TRP A 403 8.52 -1.25 -11.64
N ILE A 404 9.25 -0.39 -12.38
CA ILE A 404 9.29 -0.41 -13.84
C ILE A 404 10.74 -0.55 -14.33
N ASN A 405 11.04 -1.68 -14.92
CA ASN A 405 12.25 -1.96 -15.68
C ASN A 405 11.88 -2.75 -16.96
N THR A 406 12.86 -3.06 -17.80
CA THR A 406 12.62 -3.75 -19.09
C THR A 406 11.92 -5.08 -18.95
N GLY A 407 12.17 -5.84 -17.88
CA GLY A 407 11.50 -7.14 -17.63
C GLY A 407 10.10 -6.95 -17.04
N THR A 408 9.96 -6.09 -16.03
CA THR A 408 8.66 -5.92 -15.35
C THR A 408 7.62 -5.23 -16.23
N ILE A 409 8.00 -4.29 -17.12
CA ILE A 409 7.04 -3.64 -18.03
C ILE A 409 6.40 -4.64 -18.99
N GLU A 410 7.16 -5.61 -19.49
CA GLU A 410 6.62 -6.67 -20.35
C GLU A 410 5.61 -7.54 -19.58
N ASP A 411 5.96 -7.95 -18.34
CA ASP A 411 5.06 -8.73 -17.49
C ASP A 411 3.77 -7.96 -17.15
N ARG A 412 3.87 -6.65 -16.90
CA ARG A 412 2.73 -5.76 -16.62
C ARG A 412 1.75 -5.68 -17.81
N VAL A 413 2.27 -5.48 -19.02
CA VAL A 413 1.46 -5.43 -20.25
C VAL A 413 0.88 -6.80 -20.60
N ARG A 414 1.68 -7.86 -20.50
CA ARG A 414 1.22 -9.23 -20.77
C ARG A 414 0.08 -9.64 -19.85
N TYR A 415 0.16 -9.29 -18.57
CA TYR A 415 -0.88 -9.58 -17.61
C TYR A 415 -2.20 -8.89 -17.94
N GLY A 416 -2.17 -7.61 -18.34
CA GLY A 416 -3.38 -6.91 -18.80
C GLY A 416 -4.07 -7.65 -19.95
N ARG A 417 -3.30 -8.15 -20.94
CA ARG A 417 -3.84 -8.96 -22.04
C ARG A 417 -4.48 -10.26 -21.57
N GLU A 418 -3.81 -10.98 -20.68
CA GLU A 418 -4.34 -12.24 -20.14
C GLU A 418 -5.67 -12.00 -19.41
N LEU A 419 -5.78 -10.90 -18.63
CA LEU A 419 -7.01 -10.57 -17.93
C LEU A 419 -8.18 -10.20 -18.83
N VAL A 420 -7.96 -9.51 -19.93
CA VAL A 420 -9.01 -9.23 -20.92
C VAL A 420 -9.58 -10.54 -21.47
N HIS A 421 -8.73 -11.52 -21.77
CA HIS A 421 -9.18 -12.84 -22.25
C HIS A 421 -9.92 -13.66 -21.16
N HIS A 422 -9.68 -13.37 -19.90
CA HIS A 422 -10.31 -14.04 -18.76
C HIS A 422 -11.35 -13.16 -18.06
N ALA A 423 -11.77 -12.05 -18.66
CA ALA A 423 -12.85 -11.22 -18.14
C ALA A 423 -14.13 -12.04 -17.91
N PRO A 424 -14.99 -11.66 -16.93
CA PRO A 424 -16.27 -12.33 -16.76
C PRO A 424 -17.06 -12.42 -18.06
N PRO A 425 -17.76 -13.52 -18.35
CA PRO A 425 -18.49 -13.69 -19.61
C PRO A 425 -19.50 -12.58 -19.92
N SER A 426 -20.03 -11.93 -18.87
CA SER A 426 -20.95 -10.78 -19.03
C SER A 426 -20.25 -9.47 -19.34
N PHE A 427 -18.95 -9.31 -19.04
CA PHE A 427 -18.27 -8.03 -19.12
C PHE A 427 -18.31 -7.40 -20.52
N ILE A 428 -18.00 -8.19 -21.55
CA ILE A 428 -18.03 -7.70 -22.94
C ILE A 428 -19.45 -7.42 -23.41
N PRO A 429 -20.44 -8.35 -23.29
CA PRO A 429 -21.83 -8.07 -23.61
C PRO A 429 -22.41 -6.88 -22.85
N ASP A 430 -22.18 -6.76 -21.56
CA ASP A 430 -22.66 -5.65 -20.74
C ASP A 430 -22.06 -4.30 -21.19
N THR A 431 -20.78 -4.31 -21.60
CA THR A 431 -20.11 -3.11 -22.12
C THR A 431 -20.69 -2.69 -23.49
N LEU A 432 -20.92 -3.63 -24.39
CA LEU A 432 -21.55 -3.39 -25.70
C LEU A 432 -23.01 -3.00 -25.61
N ALA A 433 -23.72 -3.41 -24.56
CA ALA A 433 -25.12 -3.06 -24.30
C ALA A 433 -25.29 -1.64 -23.73
N ARG A 434 -24.21 -0.94 -23.35
CA ARG A 434 -24.28 0.44 -22.84
C ARG A 434 -24.80 1.39 -23.94
N PRO A 435 -25.62 2.40 -23.61
CA PRO A 435 -26.10 3.38 -24.59
C PRO A 435 -24.96 4.08 -25.36
N VAL A 436 -23.82 4.35 -24.69
CA VAL A 436 -22.63 4.97 -25.32
C VAL A 436 -21.95 4.06 -26.34
N ALA A 437 -22.22 2.75 -26.34
CA ALA A 437 -21.59 1.82 -27.27
C ALA A 437 -22.04 2.01 -28.73
N ALA A 438 -23.14 2.72 -28.99
CA ALA A 438 -23.56 3.06 -30.32
C ALA A 438 -22.58 4.00 -31.05
N ASP A 439 -21.84 4.83 -30.32
CA ASP A 439 -20.78 5.69 -30.82
C ASP A 439 -19.41 5.15 -30.35
N PRO A 440 -18.54 4.75 -31.32
CA PRO A 440 -17.22 4.17 -30.96
C PRO A 440 -16.32 5.17 -30.25
N ARG A 441 -16.39 6.47 -30.54
CA ARG A 441 -15.65 7.52 -29.83
C ARG A 441 -16.16 7.66 -28.38
N ALA A 442 -17.47 7.74 -28.20
CA ALA A 442 -18.07 7.86 -26.87
C ALA A 442 -17.79 6.62 -26.01
N LEU A 443 -17.84 5.42 -26.59
CA LEU A 443 -17.46 4.18 -25.90
C LEU A 443 -15.98 4.21 -25.47
N THR A 444 -15.08 4.60 -26.38
CA THR A 444 -13.64 4.71 -26.10
C THR A 444 -13.37 5.73 -25.01
N ALA A 445 -13.98 6.92 -25.06
CA ALA A 445 -13.85 7.95 -24.04
C ALA A 445 -14.30 7.43 -22.66
N ALA A 446 -15.45 6.76 -22.59
CA ALA A 446 -15.97 6.21 -21.34
C ALA A 446 -15.02 5.15 -20.75
N LEU A 447 -14.46 4.27 -21.57
CA LEU A 447 -13.49 3.26 -21.12
C LEU A 447 -12.15 3.89 -20.71
N CYS A 448 -11.68 4.92 -21.41
CA CYS A 448 -10.50 5.69 -20.99
C CYS A 448 -10.72 6.31 -19.61
N GLU A 449 -11.85 6.96 -19.39
CA GLU A 449 -12.18 7.54 -18.09
C GLU A 449 -12.25 6.49 -16.97
N GLU A 450 -12.83 5.33 -17.21
CA GLU A 450 -12.95 4.25 -16.20
C GLU A 450 -11.61 3.65 -15.82
N HIS A 451 -10.73 3.44 -16.79
CA HIS A 451 -9.52 2.64 -16.60
C HIS A 451 -8.23 3.45 -16.45
N LEU A 452 -8.11 4.63 -17.07
CA LEU A 452 -6.87 5.39 -17.07
C LEU A 452 -6.76 6.36 -15.89
N ALA A 453 -5.52 6.72 -15.54
CA ALA A 453 -5.24 7.62 -14.42
C ALA A 453 -5.50 9.10 -14.74
N TRP A 454 -5.40 9.49 -16.01
CA TRP A 454 -5.71 10.84 -16.49
C TRP A 454 -6.52 10.80 -17.78
N THR A 455 -7.13 11.94 -18.10
CA THR A 455 -7.92 12.10 -19.32
C THR A 455 -7.00 12.21 -20.54
N LEU A 456 -7.27 11.43 -21.56
CA LEU A 456 -6.64 11.56 -22.87
C LEU A 456 -7.21 12.77 -23.62
N THR A 457 -6.45 13.31 -24.55
CA THR A 457 -6.93 14.33 -25.49
C THR A 457 -7.96 13.76 -26.45
N ASP A 458 -8.74 14.63 -27.09
CA ASP A 458 -9.75 14.23 -28.07
C ASP A 458 -9.11 13.45 -29.24
N ASP A 459 -7.96 13.89 -29.73
CA ASP A 459 -7.24 13.23 -30.82
C ASP A 459 -6.75 11.81 -30.41
N GLU A 460 -6.27 11.64 -29.15
CA GLU A 460 -5.84 10.35 -28.65
C GLU A 460 -7.01 9.37 -28.50
N VAL A 461 -8.18 9.86 -28.09
CA VAL A 461 -9.41 9.06 -28.02
C VAL A 461 -9.88 8.66 -29.40
N ASP A 462 -9.86 9.60 -30.38
CA ASP A 462 -10.24 9.34 -31.78
C ASP A 462 -9.30 8.32 -32.44
N ASP A 463 -7.98 8.41 -32.19
CA ASP A 463 -7.01 7.43 -32.68
C ASP A 463 -7.30 6.03 -32.14
N LEU A 464 -7.53 5.90 -30.84
CA LEU A 464 -7.86 4.60 -30.23
C LEU A 464 -9.17 4.02 -30.77
N ALA A 465 -10.20 4.85 -30.94
CA ALA A 465 -11.48 4.43 -31.52
C ALA A 465 -11.29 3.97 -32.97
N ASN A 466 -10.54 4.73 -33.78
CA ASN A 466 -10.27 4.40 -35.17
C ASN A 466 -9.46 3.11 -35.31
N ASP A 467 -8.37 2.98 -34.56
CA ASP A 467 -7.46 1.83 -34.67
C ASP A 467 -8.10 0.51 -34.19
N HIS A 468 -8.96 0.56 -33.18
CA HIS A 468 -9.47 -0.65 -32.54
C HIS A 468 -10.95 -0.92 -32.83
N LEU A 469 -11.82 0.08 -32.89
CA LEU A 469 -13.25 -0.12 -33.14
C LEU A 469 -13.64 0.08 -34.62
N ARG A 470 -12.95 0.97 -35.32
CA ARG A 470 -13.21 1.28 -36.74
C ARG A 470 -12.23 0.62 -37.72
N ASN A 471 -11.43 -0.33 -37.28
CA ASN A 471 -10.49 -1.07 -38.13
C ASN A 471 -9.46 -0.20 -38.90
N GLY A 472 -9.02 0.92 -38.30
CA GLY A 472 -8.12 1.89 -38.94
C GLY A 472 -8.76 2.74 -40.05
N VAL A 473 -10.08 2.70 -40.21
CA VAL A 473 -10.82 3.47 -41.24
C VAL A 473 -11.85 4.37 -40.55
N SER A 474 -11.69 5.69 -40.70
CA SER A 474 -12.58 6.67 -40.03
C SER A 474 -14.04 6.56 -40.43
N ASP A 475 -14.30 6.13 -41.66
CA ASP A 475 -15.66 5.98 -42.23
C ASP A 475 -16.23 4.56 -42.02
N TYR A 476 -15.56 3.71 -41.25
CA TYR A 476 -16.06 2.38 -40.98
C TYR A 476 -17.33 2.44 -40.16
N TYR A 477 -18.36 1.69 -40.59
CA TYR A 477 -19.61 1.57 -39.86
C TYR A 477 -19.39 0.67 -38.63
N TRP A 478 -19.43 1.25 -37.44
CA TRP A 478 -19.40 0.54 -36.19
C TRP A 478 -20.81 0.12 -35.77
N ASP A 479 -21.00 -1.15 -35.48
CA ASP A 479 -22.22 -1.69 -34.87
C ASP A 479 -21.87 -2.55 -33.65
N PRO A 480 -22.27 -2.15 -32.43
CA PRO A 480 -22.01 -2.95 -31.22
C PRO A 480 -22.72 -4.30 -31.20
N ALA A 481 -23.70 -4.53 -32.10
CA ALA A 481 -24.39 -5.82 -32.26
C ALA A 481 -23.75 -6.70 -33.36
N SER A 482 -22.70 -6.25 -34.04
CA SER A 482 -22.02 -7.06 -35.06
C SER A 482 -21.25 -8.23 -34.46
N ASP A 483 -21.06 -9.29 -35.24
CA ASP A 483 -20.34 -10.51 -34.83
C ASP A 483 -18.88 -10.24 -34.40
N ASP A 484 -18.26 -9.19 -34.93
CA ASP A 484 -16.87 -8.81 -34.62
C ASP A 484 -16.73 -7.73 -33.54
N ALA A 485 -17.83 -7.16 -33.05
CA ALA A 485 -17.80 -6.11 -32.02
C ALA A 485 -17.04 -6.54 -30.75
N ALA A 486 -17.24 -7.77 -30.29
CA ALA A 486 -16.54 -8.32 -29.14
C ALA A 486 -15.02 -8.40 -29.36
N VAL A 487 -14.57 -8.82 -30.55
CA VAL A 487 -13.15 -8.89 -30.90
C VAL A 487 -12.51 -7.51 -30.93
N ARG A 488 -13.22 -6.52 -31.45
CA ARG A 488 -12.78 -5.13 -31.52
C ARG A 488 -12.68 -4.51 -30.13
N LEU A 489 -13.69 -4.73 -29.29
CA LEU A 489 -13.67 -4.27 -27.91
C LEU A 489 -12.51 -4.92 -27.12
N HIS A 490 -12.22 -6.21 -27.31
CA HIS A 490 -11.03 -6.84 -26.75
C HIS A 490 -9.74 -6.15 -27.20
N SER A 491 -9.63 -5.80 -28.49
CA SER A 491 -8.47 -5.08 -29.01
C SER A 491 -8.28 -3.71 -28.35
N LEU A 492 -9.36 -2.96 -28.19
CA LEU A 492 -9.34 -1.66 -27.48
C LEU A 492 -8.92 -1.82 -26.03
N LEU A 493 -9.51 -2.77 -25.29
CA LEU A 493 -9.18 -3.01 -23.87
C LEU A 493 -7.70 -3.38 -23.70
N ILE A 494 -7.16 -4.26 -24.57
CA ILE A 494 -5.74 -4.61 -24.55
C ILE A 494 -4.86 -3.38 -24.77
N ALA A 495 -5.24 -2.51 -25.68
CA ALA A 495 -4.54 -1.25 -25.95
C ALA A 495 -4.56 -0.34 -24.71
N LEU A 496 -5.73 -0.11 -24.11
CA LEU A 496 -5.88 0.71 -22.90
C LEU A 496 -5.03 0.21 -21.74
N LEU A 497 -5.07 -1.10 -21.45
CA LEU A 497 -4.29 -1.73 -20.37
C LEU A 497 -2.77 -1.68 -20.61
N SER A 498 -2.36 -1.43 -21.86
CA SER A 498 -0.95 -1.30 -22.24
C SER A 498 -0.44 0.16 -22.17
N LEU A 499 -1.33 1.15 -22.02
CA LEU A 499 -0.94 2.56 -21.96
C LEU A 499 -0.18 2.90 -20.65
N PRO A 500 0.74 3.89 -20.69
CA PRO A 500 1.38 4.42 -19.48
C PRO A 500 0.36 4.89 -18.46
N ALA A 501 -0.72 5.55 -18.88
CA ALA A 501 -1.79 6.03 -18.02
C ALA A 501 -2.48 4.93 -17.20
N TYR A 502 -2.49 3.69 -17.70
CA TYR A 502 -3.02 2.55 -16.97
C TYR A 502 -2.08 2.06 -15.85
N GLN A 503 -0.77 2.27 -16.00
CA GLN A 503 0.22 1.84 -15.01
C GLN A 503 0.24 2.73 -13.75
N LEU A 504 -0.56 3.78 -13.71
CA LEU A 504 -0.53 4.84 -12.71
C LEU A 504 -1.83 4.89 -11.89
N ARG A 505 -1.73 5.58 -10.73
CA ARG A 505 -2.85 5.83 -9.82
C ARG A 505 -2.87 7.28 -9.31
#